data_7128038ac74c3c8701275ad1ec814a1d
#
_entry.id   7128038ac74c3c8701275ad1ec814a1d
#
_cell.length_a   1.000
_cell.length_b   1.000
_cell.length_c   1.000
_cell.angle_alpha   90.00
_cell.angle_beta   90.00
_cell.angle_gamma   90.00
#
_symmetry.space_group_name_H-M   'P 1'
#
loop_
_entity.id
_entity.type
_entity.pdbx_description
1 polymer ?
#
loop_
_entity_poly.entity_id
_entity_poly.type
_entity_poly.pdbx_seq_one_letter_code
_entity_poly.pdbx_strand_id
1 'polypeptide(L)'
;LGSMPPHKQMKITSETIYLFAPLAHRLGLYAIKSELEDLTLKYRFPEEYRQIEQKIHETEPDRVRFIEKFNAPLIEVLKANRIDFEISGRVKSVYSIWSKMQRKQIPFEEVYDLFAIRIVFKPSPLIPEKSQCWHIYSLVTDIYKPKPDRLRDWVNIPKANGYEALHSTVMG
;
A
#
# COMPACT_ATOMS: atom_id res chain seq x y z
N LEU A 1 17.27 -14.54 13.61
CA LEU A 1 17.68 -15.32 12.43
C LEU A 1 19.16 -15.16 12.11
N GLY A 2 19.75 -13.95 12.22
CA GLY A 2 21.13 -13.68 11.80
C GLY A 2 22.21 -14.58 12.43
N SER A 3 22.01 -15.04 13.66
CA SER A 3 22.93 -15.93 14.38
C SER A 3 22.65 -17.43 14.18
N MET A 4 21.68 -17.78 13.35
CA MET A 4 21.30 -19.18 13.11
C MET A 4 22.02 -19.78 11.89
N PRO A 5 22.26 -21.11 11.90
CA PRO A 5 22.80 -21.80 10.72
C PRO A 5 21.86 -21.68 9.50
N PRO A 6 22.41 -21.68 8.25
CA PRO A 6 21.62 -21.47 7.03
C PRO A 6 20.41 -22.39 6.87
N HIS A 7 20.55 -23.68 7.24
CA HIS A 7 19.42 -24.64 7.14
C HIS A 7 18.27 -24.30 8.07
N LYS A 8 18.54 -23.75 9.26
CA LYS A 8 17.50 -23.28 10.19
C LYS A 8 16.86 -21.98 9.70
N GLN A 9 17.68 -21.06 9.15
CA GLN A 9 17.14 -19.84 8.52
C GLN A 9 16.18 -20.20 7.38
N MET A 10 16.54 -21.14 6.51
CA MET A 10 15.71 -21.59 5.41
C MET A 10 14.39 -22.20 5.90
N LYS A 11 14.44 -23.05 6.92
CA LYS A 11 13.23 -23.63 7.51
C LYS A 11 12.29 -22.55 8.06
N ILE A 12 12.80 -21.66 8.91
CA ILE A 12 12.01 -20.61 9.55
C ILE A 12 11.43 -19.64 8.51
N THR A 13 12.21 -19.21 7.52
CA THR A 13 11.72 -18.33 6.45
C THR A 13 10.66 -19.01 5.58
N SER A 14 10.75 -20.32 5.36
CA SER A 14 9.71 -21.07 4.65
C SER A 14 8.41 -21.15 5.46
N GLU A 15 8.49 -21.47 6.74
CA GLU A 15 7.32 -21.45 7.63
C GLU A 15 6.70 -20.04 7.70
N THR A 16 7.54 -19.00 7.76
CA THR A 16 7.09 -17.61 7.80
C THR A 16 6.30 -17.24 6.55
N ILE A 17 6.81 -17.50 5.36
CA ILE A 17 6.16 -17.08 4.11
C ILE A 17 4.92 -17.92 3.77
N TYR A 18 4.91 -19.22 4.11
CA TYR A 18 3.83 -20.12 3.74
C TYR A 18 2.74 -20.28 4.82
N LEU A 19 3.03 -20.01 6.09
CA LEU A 19 2.08 -20.14 7.18
C LEU A 19 1.78 -18.81 7.87
N PHE A 20 2.78 -18.13 8.42
CA PHE A 20 2.55 -16.96 9.28
C PHE A 20 2.15 -15.70 8.51
N ALA A 21 2.73 -15.42 7.34
CA ALA A 21 2.35 -14.27 6.54
C ALA A 21 0.92 -14.40 5.97
N PRO A 22 0.47 -15.55 5.43
CA PRO A 22 -0.93 -15.77 5.07
C PRO A 22 -1.90 -15.70 6.25
N LEU A 23 -1.50 -16.20 7.43
CA LEU A 23 -2.31 -16.10 8.65
C LEU A 23 -2.49 -14.65 9.07
N ALA A 24 -1.40 -13.87 9.13
CA ALA A 24 -1.43 -12.44 9.43
C ALA A 24 -2.33 -11.68 8.43
N HIS A 25 -2.28 -12.04 7.15
CA HIS A 25 -3.17 -11.48 6.13
C HIS A 25 -4.66 -11.77 6.41
N ARG A 26 -5.00 -13.01 6.77
CA ARG A 26 -6.39 -13.39 7.09
C ARG A 26 -6.92 -12.69 8.33
N LEU A 27 -6.05 -12.43 9.30
CA LEU A 27 -6.38 -11.71 10.54
C LEU A 27 -6.38 -10.18 10.36
N GLY A 28 -6.11 -9.66 9.16
CA GLY A 28 -6.04 -8.21 8.91
C GLY A 28 -4.79 -7.52 9.45
N LEU A 29 -3.80 -8.28 9.96
CA LEU A 29 -2.56 -7.78 10.55
C LEU A 29 -1.55 -7.42 9.45
N TYR A 30 -1.90 -6.45 8.60
CA TYR A 30 -1.14 -6.12 7.38
C TYR A 30 0.27 -5.61 7.64
N ALA A 31 0.50 -4.89 8.74
CA ALA A 31 1.83 -4.43 9.14
C ALA A 31 2.75 -5.62 9.44
N ILE A 32 2.27 -6.55 10.26
CA ILE A 32 2.99 -7.78 10.62
C ILE A 32 3.24 -8.63 9.37
N LYS A 33 2.21 -8.81 8.52
CA LYS A 33 2.39 -9.52 7.25
C LYS A 33 3.53 -8.94 6.42
N SER A 34 3.53 -7.62 6.22
CA SER A 34 4.56 -6.95 5.40
C SER A 34 5.95 -7.11 6.00
N GLU A 35 6.09 -7.00 7.30
CA GLU A 35 7.37 -7.19 8.00
C GLU A 35 7.87 -8.64 7.89
N LEU A 36 6.99 -9.62 8.07
CA LEU A 36 7.32 -11.04 7.90
C LEU A 36 7.80 -11.36 6.48
N GLU A 37 7.14 -10.79 5.47
CA GLU A 37 7.51 -10.94 4.06
C GLU A 37 8.85 -10.28 3.76
N ASP A 38 9.08 -9.06 4.22
CA ASP A 38 10.33 -8.31 4.01
C ASP A 38 11.51 -8.99 4.71
N LEU A 39 11.34 -9.44 5.96
CA LEU A 39 12.35 -10.22 6.67
C LEU A 39 12.66 -11.53 5.94
N THR A 40 11.65 -12.24 5.45
CA THR A 40 11.86 -13.47 4.69
C THR A 40 12.70 -13.20 3.44
N LEU A 41 12.39 -12.17 2.68
CA LEU A 41 13.14 -11.78 1.48
C LEU A 41 14.59 -11.43 1.84
N LYS A 42 14.80 -10.64 2.90
CA LYS A 42 16.11 -10.22 3.37
C LYS A 42 17.04 -11.39 3.69
N TYR A 43 16.50 -12.50 4.23
CA TYR A 43 17.30 -13.67 4.56
C TYR A 43 17.46 -14.67 3.41
N ARG A 44 16.49 -14.76 2.51
CA ARG A 44 16.52 -15.70 1.39
C ARG A 44 17.20 -15.14 0.15
N PHE A 45 17.04 -13.85 -0.11
CA PHE A 45 17.52 -13.14 -1.28
C PHE A 45 18.10 -11.78 -0.88
N PRO A 46 19.21 -11.78 -0.11
CA PRO A 46 19.76 -10.58 0.51
C PRO A 46 20.25 -9.54 -0.52
N GLU A 47 20.71 -9.98 -1.67
CA GLU A 47 21.18 -9.05 -2.72
C GLU A 47 20.01 -8.31 -3.36
N GLU A 48 18.95 -9.05 -3.75
CA GLU A 48 17.74 -8.46 -4.33
C GLU A 48 17.05 -7.54 -3.34
N TYR A 49 17.01 -7.93 -2.05
CA TYR A 49 16.46 -7.07 -1.00
C TYR A 49 17.22 -5.75 -0.93
N ARG A 50 18.55 -5.77 -0.85
CA ARG A 50 19.41 -4.58 -0.77
C ARG A 50 19.27 -3.68 -1.99
N GLN A 51 19.27 -4.25 -3.19
CA GLN A 51 19.13 -3.49 -4.43
C GLN A 51 17.80 -2.74 -4.48
N ILE A 52 16.70 -3.38 -4.10
CA ILE A 52 15.38 -2.75 -4.10
C ILE A 52 15.29 -1.70 -2.99
N GLU A 53 15.76 -2.00 -1.78
CA GLU A 53 15.81 -1.07 -0.64
C GLU A 53 16.59 0.20 -0.99
N GLN A 54 17.75 0.05 -1.62
CA GLN A 54 18.58 1.16 -2.08
C GLN A 54 17.84 2.02 -3.12
N LYS A 55 17.23 1.42 -4.14
CA LYS A 55 16.44 2.14 -5.16
C LYS A 55 15.24 2.87 -4.57
N ILE A 56 14.57 2.28 -3.59
CA ILE A 56 13.49 2.95 -2.86
C ILE A 56 14.02 4.18 -2.14
N HIS A 57 15.20 4.10 -1.52
CA HIS A 57 15.81 5.21 -0.81
C HIS A 57 16.29 6.31 -1.77
N GLU A 58 16.97 5.95 -2.85
CA GLU A 58 17.44 6.91 -3.86
C GLU A 58 16.30 7.73 -4.50
N THR A 59 15.13 7.11 -4.68
CA THR A 59 13.95 7.78 -5.26
C THR A 59 13.09 8.53 -4.22
N GLU A 60 13.45 8.49 -2.95
CA GLU A 60 12.65 9.08 -1.86
C GLU A 60 12.41 10.58 -2.02
N PRO A 61 13.42 11.43 -2.31
CA PRO A 61 13.21 12.89 -2.42
C PRO A 61 12.23 13.27 -3.53
N ASP A 62 12.30 12.58 -4.67
CA ASP A 62 11.41 12.83 -5.81
C ASP A 62 10.00 12.34 -5.51
N ARG A 63 9.88 11.21 -4.84
CA ARG A 63 8.61 10.65 -4.40
C ARG A 63 7.91 11.53 -3.37
N VAL A 64 8.65 12.06 -2.39
CA VAL A 64 8.08 12.99 -1.38
C VAL A 64 7.54 14.24 -2.08
N ARG A 65 8.32 14.87 -2.95
CA ARG A 65 7.88 16.04 -3.73
C ARG A 65 6.64 15.74 -4.58
N PHE A 66 6.60 14.57 -5.20
CA PHE A 66 5.43 14.17 -5.98
C PHE A 66 4.19 14.01 -5.10
N ILE A 67 4.33 13.33 -3.95
CA ILE A 67 3.22 13.10 -3.00
C ILE A 67 2.70 14.45 -2.47
N GLU A 68 3.58 15.37 -2.10
CA GLU A 68 3.19 16.71 -1.62
C GLU A 68 2.41 17.48 -2.70
N LYS A 69 2.94 17.52 -3.93
CA LYS A 69 2.27 18.17 -5.07
C LYS A 69 0.91 17.53 -5.37
N PHE A 70 0.84 16.22 -5.31
CA PHE A 70 -0.40 15.48 -5.54
C PHE A 70 -1.41 15.71 -4.41
N ASN A 71 -0.98 15.76 -3.17
CA ASN A 71 -1.87 15.94 -2.03
C ASN A 71 -2.41 17.36 -1.89
N ALA A 72 -1.68 18.39 -2.33
CA ALA A 72 -2.05 19.78 -2.12
C ALA A 72 -3.50 20.11 -2.56
N PRO A 73 -3.93 19.85 -3.82
CA PRO A 73 -5.29 20.15 -4.24
C PRO A 73 -6.34 19.25 -3.54
N LEU A 74 -5.97 18.02 -3.17
CA LEU A 74 -6.87 17.14 -2.40
C LEU A 74 -7.12 17.70 -1.00
N ILE A 75 -6.08 18.18 -0.32
CA ILE A 75 -6.19 18.79 1.00
C ILE A 75 -7.11 20.01 0.95
N GLU A 76 -6.97 20.87 -0.08
CA GLU A 76 -7.80 22.05 -0.26
C GLU A 76 -9.27 21.69 -0.44
N VAL A 77 -9.60 20.75 -1.35
CA VAL A 77 -10.97 20.38 -1.63
C VAL A 77 -11.63 19.65 -0.45
N LEU A 78 -10.89 18.80 0.26
CA LEU A 78 -11.42 18.09 1.43
C LEU A 78 -11.69 19.06 2.58
N LYS A 79 -10.82 20.04 2.83
CA LYS A 79 -11.04 21.11 3.82
C LYS A 79 -12.24 22.00 3.44
N ALA A 80 -12.35 22.38 2.17
CA ALA A 80 -13.48 23.20 1.69
C ALA A 80 -14.84 22.48 1.90
N ASN A 81 -14.85 21.15 1.82
CA ASN A 81 -16.02 20.32 2.08
C ASN A 81 -16.20 19.95 3.57
N ARG A 82 -15.40 20.53 4.48
CA ARG A 82 -15.46 20.31 5.94
C ARG A 82 -15.34 18.85 6.34
N ILE A 83 -14.54 18.09 5.62
CA ILE A 83 -14.25 16.70 5.93
C ILE A 83 -13.10 16.68 6.96
N ASP A 84 -13.29 15.94 8.06
CA ASP A 84 -12.20 15.67 9.02
C ASP A 84 -11.42 14.44 8.52
N PHE A 85 -10.17 14.61 8.12
CA PHE A 85 -9.39 13.59 7.45
C PHE A 85 -7.90 13.63 7.81
N GLU A 86 -7.27 12.48 7.62
CA GLU A 86 -5.82 12.32 7.58
C GLU A 86 -5.42 11.83 6.19
N ILE A 87 -4.39 12.43 5.59
CA ILE A 87 -3.84 12.01 4.30
C ILE A 87 -2.38 11.60 4.49
N SER A 88 -2.02 10.43 3.96
CA SER A 88 -0.66 9.90 4.07
C SER A 88 -0.24 9.17 2.81
N GLY A 89 1.06 9.29 2.47
CA GLY A 89 1.70 8.45 1.46
C GLY A 89 2.22 7.16 2.10
N ARG A 90 1.97 6.02 1.45
CA ARG A 90 2.52 4.72 1.86
C ARG A 90 3.36 4.14 0.75
N VAL A 91 4.62 3.89 1.02
CA VAL A 91 5.50 3.10 0.13
C VAL A 91 5.18 1.63 0.29
N LYS A 92 5.20 0.89 -0.80
CA LYS A 92 5.05 -0.58 -0.75
C LYS A 92 6.28 -1.23 -0.14
N SER A 93 6.06 -2.35 0.55
CA SER A 93 7.15 -3.16 1.11
C SER A 93 8.08 -3.68 0.02
N VAL A 94 9.34 -3.90 0.38
CA VAL A 94 10.38 -4.42 -0.53
C VAL A 94 9.93 -5.73 -1.16
N TYR A 95 9.36 -6.63 -0.36
CA TYR A 95 8.82 -7.90 -0.83
C TYR A 95 7.68 -7.71 -1.86
N SER A 96 6.78 -6.77 -1.64
CA SER A 96 5.68 -6.50 -2.58
C SER A 96 6.18 -6.03 -3.94
N ILE A 97 7.24 -5.20 -3.94
CA ILE A 97 7.90 -4.74 -5.16
C ILE A 97 8.62 -5.91 -5.84
N TRP A 98 9.45 -6.64 -5.10
CA TRP A 98 10.18 -7.81 -5.59
C TRP A 98 9.23 -8.86 -6.20
N SER A 99 8.17 -9.22 -5.48
CA SER A 99 7.16 -10.19 -5.95
C SER A 99 6.49 -9.75 -7.26
N LYS A 100 6.26 -8.44 -7.42
CA LYS A 100 5.72 -7.89 -8.66
C LYS A 100 6.72 -7.96 -9.80
N MET A 101 7.99 -7.60 -9.54
CA MET A 101 9.08 -7.72 -10.53
C MET A 101 9.20 -9.16 -11.02
N GLN A 102 9.23 -10.14 -10.09
CA GLN A 102 9.33 -11.56 -10.43
C GLN A 102 8.12 -12.07 -11.22
N ARG A 103 6.91 -11.76 -10.76
CA ARG A 103 5.68 -12.24 -11.42
C ARG A 103 5.48 -11.66 -12.81
N LYS A 104 5.89 -10.42 -13.03
CA LYS A 104 5.72 -9.72 -14.32
C LYS A 104 6.96 -9.77 -15.19
N GLN A 105 8.09 -10.27 -14.67
CA GLN A 105 9.41 -10.27 -15.34
C GLN A 105 9.80 -8.85 -15.82
N ILE A 106 9.62 -7.85 -14.94
CA ILE A 106 9.94 -6.45 -15.20
C ILE A 106 11.03 -5.93 -14.24
N PRO A 107 11.87 -4.98 -14.65
CA PRO A 107 12.81 -4.31 -13.76
C PRO A 107 12.08 -3.36 -12.79
N PHE A 108 12.81 -2.88 -11.77
CA PHE A 108 12.27 -1.96 -10.75
C PHE A 108 11.68 -0.69 -11.36
N GLU A 109 12.31 -0.13 -12.38
CA GLU A 109 11.93 1.10 -13.08
C GLU A 109 10.55 1.01 -13.75
N GLU A 110 10.09 -0.20 -14.07
CA GLU A 110 8.77 -0.47 -14.64
C GLU A 110 7.69 -0.77 -13.59
N VAL A 111 8.02 -0.65 -12.31
CA VAL A 111 7.04 -0.80 -11.22
C VAL A 111 6.37 0.55 -10.94
N TYR A 112 5.30 0.87 -11.67
CA TYR A 112 4.61 2.17 -11.60
C TYR A 112 3.85 2.46 -10.29
N ASP A 113 3.54 1.46 -9.46
CA ASP A 113 2.75 1.61 -8.25
C ASP A 113 3.59 1.40 -6.97
N LEU A 114 4.74 2.08 -6.89
CA LEU A 114 5.67 2.02 -5.75
C LEU A 114 5.07 2.57 -4.46
N PHE A 115 4.10 3.45 -4.55
CA PHE A 115 3.43 4.07 -3.41
C PHE A 115 1.94 4.19 -3.63
N ALA A 116 1.21 4.40 -2.56
CA ALA A 116 -0.21 4.72 -2.56
C ALA A 116 -0.48 5.88 -1.61
N ILE A 117 -1.48 6.69 -1.92
CA ILE A 117 -2.00 7.71 -1.01
C ILE A 117 -3.21 7.12 -0.30
N ARG A 118 -3.28 7.34 1.00
CA ARG A 118 -4.39 6.94 1.85
C ARG A 118 -5.04 8.19 2.42
N ILE A 119 -6.35 8.28 2.26
CA ILE A 119 -7.21 9.24 2.93
C ILE A 119 -8.03 8.45 3.95
N VAL A 120 -7.89 8.78 5.22
CA VAL A 120 -8.70 8.26 6.31
C VAL A 120 -9.55 9.41 6.82
N PHE A 121 -10.85 9.25 6.90
CA PHE A 121 -11.75 10.28 7.36
C PHE A 121 -12.52 9.85 8.60
N LYS A 122 -12.90 10.81 9.43
CA LYS A 122 -13.82 10.57 10.54
C LYS A 122 -15.25 10.74 10.05
N PRO A 123 -16.10 9.71 10.20
CA PRO A 123 -17.49 9.81 9.75
C PRO A 123 -18.24 10.92 10.48
N SER A 124 -18.99 11.72 9.72
CA SER A 124 -19.95 12.67 10.30
C SER A 124 -21.20 11.90 10.76
N PRO A 125 -21.74 12.21 11.93
CA PRO A 125 -22.98 11.56 12.40
C PRO A 125 -24.21 11.90 11.55
N LEU A 126 -24.13 12.92 10.69
CA LEU A 126 -25.24 13.40 9.88
C LEU A 126 -25.38 12.70 8.53
N ILE A 127 -24.34 11.99 8.08
CA ILE A 127 -24.29 11.37 6.75
C ILE A 127 -23.78 9.93 6.90
N PRO A 128 -24.40 8.93 6.25
CA PRO A 128 -23.91 7.56 6.29
C PRO A 128 -22.43 7.48 5.83
N GLU A 129 -21.61 6.76 6.57
CA GLU A 129 -20.17 6.61 6.31
C GLU A 129 -19.89 6.19 4.86
N LYS A 130 -20.67 5.25 4.33
CA LYS A 130 -20.60 4.81 2.94
C LYS A 130 -20.79 5.97 1.97
N SER A 131 -21.78 6.84 2.20
CA SER A 131 -22.05 8.00 1.34
C SER A 131 -20.91 9.01 1.40
N GLN A 132 -20.31 9.19 2.57
CA GLN A 132 -19.12 10.05 2.73
C GLN A 132 -17.91 9.49 1.98
N CYS A 133 -17.69 8.18 2.02
CA CYS A 133 -16.62 7.54 1.28
C CYS A 133 -16.74 7.77 -0.24
N TRP A 134 -17.95 7.61 -0.79
CA TRP A 134 -18.22 7.88 -2.20
C TRP A 134 -18.13 9.36 -2.55
N HIS A 135 -18.52 10.25 -1.63
CA HIS A 135 -18.37 11.70 -1.82
C HIS A 135 -16.88 12.08 -1.90
N ILE A 136 -16.03 11.56 -1.01
CA ILE A 136 -14.58 11.78 -1.07
C ILE A 136 -14.01 11.25 -2.39
N TYR A 137 -14.45 10.07 -2.85
CA TYR A 137 -14.06 9.53 -4.14
C TYR A 137 -14.43 10.46 -5.30
N SER A 138 -15.63 11.04 -5.30
CA SER A 138 -16.06 12.03 -6.29
C SER A 138 -15.13 13.23 -6.30
N LEU A 139 -14.84 13.82 -5.14
CA LEU A 139 -13.91 14.96 -5.03
C LEU A 139 -12.52 14.66 -5.57
N VAL A 140 -12.01 13.46 -5.30
CA VAL A 140 -10.70 13.02 -5.84
C VAL A 140 -10.75 12.90 -7.36
N THR A 141 -11.84 12.36 -7.91
CA THR A 141 -11.98 12.11 -9.35
C THR A 141 -12.36 13.35 -10.16
N ASP A 142 -12.83 14.40 -9.50
CA ASP A 142 -12.98 15.72 -10.10
C ASP A 142 -11.63 16.39 -10.39
N ILE A 143 -10.61 16.07 -9.59
CA ILE A 143 -9.24 16.59 -9.76
C ILE A 143 -8.40 15.66 -10.64
N TYR A 144 -8.46 14.35 -10.40
CA TYR A 144 -7.61 13.35 -11.05
C TYR A 144 -8.43 12.32 -11.81
N LYS A 145 -8.10 12.11 -13.07
CA LYS A 145 -8.82 11.16 -13.94
C LYS A 145 -8.63 9.72 -13.45
N PRO A 146 -9.72 9.01 -13.07
CA PRO A 146 -9.60 7.63 -12.62
C PRO A 146 -9.40 6.66 -13.77
N LYS A 147 -8.78 5.51 -13.48
CA LYS A 147 -8.77 4.31 -14.34
C LYS A 147 -9.93 3.41 -13.94
N PRO A 148 -11.01 3.30 -14.74
CA PRO A 148 -12.24 2.60 -14.34
C PRO A 148 -12.02 1.12 -13.99
N ASP A 149 -11.16 0.43 -14.74
CA ASP A 149 -10.79 -0.98 -14.54
C ASP A 149 -10.01 -1.25 -13.24
N ARG A 150 -9.56 -0.18 -12.57
CA ARG A 150 -8.76 -0.25 -11.33
C ARG A 150 -9.54 0.11 -10.07
N LEU A 151 -10.83 0.41 -10.18
CA LEU A 151 -11.67 0.62 -9.00
C LEU A 151 -11.92 -0.72 -8.28
N ARG A 152 -11.74 -0.73 -6.96
CA ARG A 152 -12.10 -1.83 -6.07
C ARG A 152 -12.99 -1.28 -4.96
N ASP A 153 -14.21 -1.74 -4.94
CA ASP A 153 -15.25 -1.31 -4.00
C ASP A 153 -15.35 -2.31 -2.85
N TRP A 154 -14.57 -2.05 -1.81
CA TRP A 154 -14.65 -2.78 -0.54
C TRP A 154 -15.58 -2.10 0.48
N VAL A 155 -16.26 -1.01 0.11
CA VAL A 155 -17.28 -0.35 0.92
C VAL A 155 -18.64 -1.04 0.76
N ASN A 156 -18.99 -1.40 -0.48
CA ASN A 156 -20.22 -2.16 -0.74
C ASN A 156 -20.05 -3.66 -0.46
N ILE A 157 -18.85 -4.20 -0.69
CA ILE A 157 -18.53 -5.62 -0.52
C ILE A 157 -17.26 -5.71 0.34
N PRO A 158 -17.39 -5.58 1.69
CA PRO A 158 -16.26 -5.66 2.61
C PRO A 158 -15.49 -6.98 2.46
N LYS A 159 -14.19 -6.92 2.73
CA LYS A 159 -13.40 -8.15 2.79
C LYS A 159 -13.81 -9.02 3.98
N ALA A 160 -13.54 -10.31 3.92
CA ALA A 160 -13.87 -11.27 4.96
C ALA A 160 -13.32 -10.92 6.36
N ASN A 161 -12.30 -10.06 6.44
CA ASN A 161 -11.72 -9.56 7.68
C ASN A 161 -12.27 -8.18 8.11
N GLY A 162 -13.40 -7.73 7.54
CA GLY A 162 -14.04 -6.46 7.87
C GLY A 162 -13.34 -5.22 7.29
N TYR A 163 -12.36 -5.37 6.39
CA TYR A 163 -11.71 -4.21 5.77
C TYR A 163 -12.64 -3.54 4.76
N GLU A 164 -12.84 -2.24 4.93
CA GLU A 164 -13.66 -1.38 4.07
C GLU A 164 -12.82 -0.23 3.51
N ALA A 165 -12.86 -0.02 2.22
CA ALA A 165 -12.24 1.11 1.52
C ALA A 165 -12.62 1.14 0.03
N LEU A 166 -12.52 2.30 -0.60
CA LEU A 166 -12.45 2.44 -2.05
C LEU A 166 -10.97 2.49 -2.48
N HIS A 167 -10.57 1.60 -3.38
CA HIS A 167 -9.26 1.67 -4.00
C HIS A 167 -9.43 2.09 -5.45
N SER A 168 -8.70 3.10 -5.86
CA SER A 168 -8.68 3.55 -7.26
C SER A 168 -7.24 3.86 -7.69
N THR A 169 -7.00 3.76 -8.98
CA THR A 169 -5.80 4.31 -9.61
C THR A 169 -6.22 5.55 -10.35
N VAL A 170 -5.57 6.66 -10.09
CA VAL A 170 -5.83 7.93 -10.78
C VAL A 170 -4.57 8.39 -11.50
N MET A 171 -4.75 9.22 -12.51
CA MET A 171 -3.70 9.87 -13.28
C MET A 171 -3.67 11.34 -12.92
N GLY A 172 -2.50 11.83 -12.53
CA GLY A 172 -2.22 13.24 -12.28
C GLY A 172 -1.25 13.80 -13.30
#